data_1d6d2925afd9623b294dd35c87535d02
#
_entry.id   1d6d2925afd9623b294dd35c87535d02
#
_cell.length_a   1.000
_cell.length_b   1.000
_cell.length_c   1.000
_cell.angle_alpha   90.00
_cell.angle_beta   90.00
_cell.angle_gamma   90.00
#
_symmetry.space_group_name_H-M   'P 1'
#
loop_
_entity.id
_entity.type
_entity.pdbx_description
1 polymer ?
#
loop_
_entity_poly.entity_id
_entity_poly.type
_entity_poly.pdbx_seq_one_letter_code
_entity_poly.pdbx_strand_id
1 'polypeptide(L)'
;QNEQVFEKAVKMINGFKEYFISHNEVVYDNPSPGNKQGGITTLEDKSCGCVQKGGSAPIMDVIDYGEPVTTKGLNMLYGPGNDLVSATALTAAGAHMVLFSTGRGTPFGAPAPTLKIATNSQLAGKKKTWIDFNAGVVADGERTLDEAGADLYRLVLDVASGKQTCAEKKGFR
;
A
#
# COMPACT_ATOMS: atom_id res chain seq x y z
N GLN A 1 3.63 1.08 19.86
CA GLN A 1 2.80 1.29 21.07
C GLN A 1 3.58 0.96 22.35
N ASN A 2 4.25 -0.18 22.42
CA ASN A 2 5.04 -0.67 23.54
C ASN A 2 6.23 -1.52 23.06
N GLU A 3 7.08 -1.98 23.99
CA GLU A 3 8.28 -2.75 23.71
C GLU A 3 7.96 -4.07 22.99
N GLN A 4 6.91 -4.77 23.40
CA GLN A 4 6.51 -6.04 22.76
C GLN A 4 6.15 -5.86 21.27
N VAL A 5 5.41 -4.81 20.91
CA VAL A 5 5.09 -4.50 19.50
C VAL A 5 6.34 -4.09 18.73
N PHE A 6 7.26 -3.38 19.37
CA PHE A 6 8.55 -3.03 18.78
C PHE A 6 9.38 -4.28 18.47
N GLU A 7 9.50 -5.20 19.41
CA GLU A 7 10.22 -6.47 19.22
C GLU A 7 9.61 -7.31 18.09
N LYS A 8 8.27 -7.40 18.04
CA LYS A 8 7.57 -8.07 16.92
C LYS A 8 7.91 -7.42 15.57
N ALA A 9 7.92 -6.08 15.49
CA ALA A 9 8.24 -5.38 14.26
C ALA A 9 9.69 -5.62 13.82
N VAL A 10 10.65 -5.56 14.75
CA VAL A 10 12.06 -5.85 14.49
C VAL A 10 12.25 -7.30 14.04
N LYS A 11 11.58 -8.25 14.71
CA LYS A 11 11.62 -9.67 14.33
C LYS A 11 11.06 -9.89 12.92
N MET A 12 9.94 -9.24 12.56
CA MET A 12 9.35 -9.34 11.23
C MET A 12 10.31 -8.85 10.14
N ILE A 13 10.92 -7.67 10.34
CA ILE A 13 11.85 -7.07 9.37
C ILE A 13 13.12 -7.93 9.22
N ASN A 14 13.70 -8.38 10.33
CA ASN A 14 14.91 -9.20 10.30
C ASN A 14 14.61 -10.59 9.73
N GLY A 15 13.48 -11.19 10.06
CA GLY A 15 13.04 -12.48 9.51
C GLY A 15 12.92 -12.45 7.98
N PHE A 16 12.50 -11.34 7.40
CA PHE A 16 12.49 -11.17 5.94
C PHE A 16 13.91 -11.15 5.34
N LYS A 17 14.87 -10.51 6.00
CA LYS A 17 16.29 -10.54 5.59
C LYS A 17 16.88 -11.94 5.69
N GLU A 18 16.62 -12.62 6.79
CA GLU A 18 17.06 -14.00 7.04
C GLU A 18 16.49 -14.98 6.02
N TYR A 19 15.24 -14.77 5.57
CA TYR A 19 14.64 -15.55 4.50
C TYR A 19 15.46 -15.50 3.21
N PHE A 20 15.88 -14.30 2.75
CA PHE A 20 16.76 -14.17 1.58
C PHE A 20 18.10 -14.85 1.80
N ILE A 21 18.74 -14.62 2.96
CA ILE A 21 20.03 -15.21 3.30
C ILE A 21 19.97 -16.74 3.31
N SER A 22 18.93 -17.32 3.90
CA SER A 22 18.75 -18.77 3.98
C SER A 22 18.55 -19.45 2.63
N HIS A 23 18.11 -18.70 1.61
CA HIS A 23 17.94 -19.18 0.24
C HIS A 23 19.11 -18.81 -0.68
N ASN A 24 20.19 -18.25 -0.16
CA ASN A 24 21.33 -17.70 -0.91
C ASN A 24 20.93 -16.68 -1.98
N GLU A 25 19.87 -15.93 -1.71
CA GLU A 25 19.37 -14.89 -2.60
C GLU A 25 19.80 -13.50 -2.13
N VAL A 26 19.96 -12.59 -3.07
CA VAL A 26 20.31 -11.18 -2.82
C VAL A 26 19.22 -10.25 -3.31
N VAL A 27 19.01 -9.15 -2.60
CA VAL A 27 17.96 -8.17 -2.90
C VAL A 27 18.51 -7.09 -3.83
N TYR A 28 18.87 -7.39 -5.10
CA TYR A 28 19.41 -6.38 -5.99
C TYR A 28 18.43 -5.81 -7.03
N ASP A 29 17.29 -6.41 -7.23
CA ASP A 29 16.23 -5.83 -8.07
C ASP A 29 15.31 -4.87 -7.30
N ASN A 30 15.67 -4.50 -6.12
CA ASN A 30 14.98 -3.53 -5.30
C ASN A 30 15.92 -2.36 -4.92
N PRO A 31 15.68 -1.11 -5.34
CA PRO A 31 14.57 -0.67 -6.17
C PRO A 31 14.58 -1.20 -7.60
N SER A 32 13.40 -1.42 -8.18
CA SER A 32 13.26 -1.86 -9.56
C SER A 32 13.75 -0.80 -10.56
N PRO A 33 14.09 -1.17 -11.81
CA PRO A 33 14.49 -0.20 -12.83
C PRO A 33 13.51 0.97 -12.97
N GLY A 34 12.21 0.72 -12.82
CA GLY A 34 11.20 1.77 -12.87
C GLY A 34 11.19 2.71 -11.67
N ASN A 35 11.56 2.23 -10.49
CA ASN A 35 11.74 3.09 -9.32
C ASN A 35 12.98 4.00 -9.52
N LYS A 36 14.09 3.43 -10.00
CA LYS A 36 15.33 4.18 -10.28
C LYS A 36 15.11 5.27 -11.31
N GLN A 37 14.40 4.98 -12.38
CA GLN A 37 14.00 5.96 -13.38
C GLN A 37 13.13 7.09 -12.81
N GLY A 38 12.32 6.79 -11.80
CA GLY A 38 11.48 7.76 -11.08
C GLY A 38 12.19 8.50 -9.96
N GLY A 39 13.51 8.28 -9.75
CA GLY A 39 14.32 8.98 -8.75
C GLY A 39 14.56 8.22 -7.44
N ILE A 40 13.93 7.06 -7.23
CA ILE A 40 14.20 6.20 -6.07
C ILE A 40 15.34 5.25 -6.44
N THR A 41 16.57 5.58 -6.01
CA THR A 41 17.78 4.92 -6.49
C THR A 41 18.37 3.92 -5.52
N THR A 42 18.02 4.00 -4.24
CA THR A 42 18.55 3.14 -3.17
C THR A 42 17.43 2.48 -2.37
N LEU A 43 17.78 1.39 -1.65
CA LEU A 43 16.86 0.74 -0.71
C LEU A 43 16.48 1.66 0.45
N GLU A 44 17.41 2.48 0.89
CA GLU A 44 17.23 3.45 1.96
C GLU A 44 16.17 4.48 1.58
N ASP A 45 16.26 5.08 0.40
CA ASP A 45 15.26 6.02 -0.13
C ASP A 45 13.87 5.38 -0.20
N LYS A 46 13.81 4.14 -0.70
CA LYS A 46 12.56 3.40 -0.78
C LYS A 46 11.97 3.10 0.60
N SER A 47 12.82 2.72 1.56
CA SER A 47 12.43 2.43 2.94
C SER A 47 11.89 3.67 3.64
N CYS A 48 12.53 4.82 3.47
CA CYS A 48 12.04 6.10 4.01
C CYS A 48 10.62 6.42 3.49
N GLY A 49 10.38 6.24 2.19
CA GLY A 49 9.05 6.40 1.61
C GLY A 49 8.01 5.44 2.19
N CYS A 50 8.39 4.18 2.45
CA CYS A 50 7.50 3.20 3.08
C CYS A 50 7.14 3.61 4.51
N VAL A 51 8.09 4.09 5.30
CA VAL A 51 7.85 4.58 6.67
C VAL A 51 6.92 5.80 6.65
N GLN A 52 7.13 6.74 5.73
CA GLN A 52 6.26 7.92 5.56
C GLN A 52 4.81 7.56 5.25
N LYS A 53 4.57 6.53 4.42
CA LYS A 53 3.22 6.05 4.10
C LYS A 53 2.48 5.50 5.31
N GLY A 54 3.21 5.02 6.32
CA GLY A 54 2.63 4.56 7.59
C GLY A 54 2.01 5.69 8.43
N GLY A 55 2.33 6.95 8.13
CA GLY A 55 1.85 8.12 8.86
C GLY A 55 2.45 8.21 10.27
N SER A 56 1.74 8.91 11.16
CA SER A 56 2.18 9.16 12.55
C SER A 56 1.42 8.37 13.61
N ALA A 57 0.47 7.51 13.19
CA ALA A 57 -0.29 6.70 14.13
C ALA A 57 0.61 5.62 14.77
N PRO A 58 0.44 5.34 16.08
CA PRO A 58 1.20 4.29 16.74
C PRO A 58 0.81 2.92 16.15
N ILE A 59 1.81 2.07 15.90
CA ILE A 59 1.59 0.68 15.52
C ILE A 59 1.05 -0.05 16.75
N MET A 60 -0.14 -0.62 16.63
CA MET A 60 -0.86 -1.28 17.72
C MET A 60 -0.54 -2.76 17.83
N ASP A 61 -0.30 -3.43 16.69
CA ASP A 61 0.15 -4.82 16.65
C ASP A 61 0.93 -5.12 15.35
N VAL A 62 1.63 -6.24 15.38
CA VAL A 62 2.30 -6.87 14.23
C VAL A 62 1.80 -8.30 14.15
N ILE A 63 1.20 -8.65 13.03
CA ILE A 63 0.56 -9.95 12.78
C ILE A 63 1.26 -10.71 11.68
N ASP A 64 1.32 -12.02 11.84
CA ASP A 64 1.97 -12.91 10.89
C ASP A 64 1.08 -13.17 9.67
N TYR A 65 1.69 -13.72 8.60
CA TYR A 65 1.00 -14.04 7.36
C TYR A 65 -0.15 -15.03 7.59
N GLY A 66 -1.34 -14.66 7.13
CA GLY A 66 -2.54 -15.46 7.24
C GLY A 66 -3.31 -15.32 8.57
N GLU A 67 -2.80 -14.51 9.51
CA GLU A 67 -3.51 -14.24 10.76
C GLU A 67 -4.52 -13.11 10.62
N PRO A 68 -5.67 -13.19 11.32
CA PRO A 68 -6.66 -12.13 11.29
C PRO A 68 -6.25 -10.94 12.19
N VAL A 69 -6.67 -9.75 11.80
CA VAL A 69 -6.54 -8.53 12.63
C VAL A 69 -7.53 -8.62 13.79
N THR A 70 -7.02 -8.54 15.02
CA THR A 70 -7.81 -8.57 16.26
C THR A 70 -7.70 -7.26 17.05
N THR A 71 -6.66 -6.48 16.81
CA THR A 71 -6.39 -5.23 17.53
C THR A 71 -6.82 -4.02 16.69
N LYS A 72 -7.56 -3.09 17.31
CA LYS A 72 -7.96 -1.84 16.64
C LYS A 72 -6.78 -0.90 16.48
N GLY A 73 -6.74 -0.17 15.38
CA GLY A 73 -5.70 0.81 15.05
C GLY A 73 -4.78 0.36 13.93
N LEU A 74 -3.62 0.99 13.79
CA LEU A 74 -2.64 0.64 12.76
C LEU A 74 -1.94 -0.67 13.12
N ASN A 75 -2.10 -1.69 12.29
CA ASN A 75 -1.41 -2.98 12.43
C ASN A 75 -0.46 -3.18 11.24
N MET A 76 0.67 -3.83 11.47
CA MET A 76 1.55 -4.30 10.42
C MET A 76 1.25 -5.78 10.16
N LEU A 77 1.04 -6.13 8.89
CA LEU A 77 0.85 -7.52 8.47
C LEU A 77 2.09 -7.98 7.69
N TYR A 78 2.68 -9.10 8.11
CA TYR A 78 3.70 -9.76 7.30
C TYR A 78 3.08 -10.31 6.02
N GLY A 79 3.68 -9.99 4.88
CA GLY A 79 3.21 -10.46 3.59
C GLY A 79 4.30 -10.41 2.53
N PRO A 80 4.16 -11.20 1.45
CA PRO A 80 5.12 -11.20 0.35
C PRO A 80 5.07 -9.88 -0.44
N GLY A 81 6.16 -9.56 -1.14
CA GLY A 81 6.29 -8.32 -1.92
C GLY A 81 5.48 -8.27 -3.22
N ASN A 82 4.79 -9.33 -3.61
CA ASN A 82 3.93 -9.33 -4.79
C ASN A 82 2.59 -8.66 -4.49
N ASP A 83 2.21 -7.65 -5.27
CA ASP A 83 1.01 -6.83 -5.04
C ASP A 83 -0.27 -7.65 -4.92
N LEU A 84 -0.47 -8.63 -5.82
CA LEU A 84 -1.67 -9.47 -5.82
C LEU A 84 -1.75 -10.34 -4.55
N VAL A 85 -0.66 -10.99 -4.19
CA VAL A 85 -0.61 -11.86 -3.01
C VAL A 85 -0.72 -11.04 -1.73
N SER A 86 -0.03 -9.90 -1.66
CA SER A 86 -0.10 -8.99 -0.51
C SER A 86 -1.51 -8.44 -0.29
N ALA A 87 -2.18 -7.98 -1.35
CA ALA A 87 -3.56 -7.48 -1.25
C ALA A 87 -4.56 -8.60 -0.87
N THR A 88 -4.33 -9.82 -1.34
CA THR A 88 -5.13 -11.00 -0.94
C THR A 88 -4.89 -11.33 0.53
N ALA A 89 -3.65 -11.25 1.02
CA ALA A 89 -3.31 -11.47 2.42
C ALA A 89 -3.98 -10.42 3.34
N LEU A 90 -4.00 -9.15 2.94
CA LEU A 90 -4.72 -8.11 3.66
C LEU A 90 -6.22 -8.42 3.76
N THR A 91 -6.83 -8.88 2.68
CA THR A 91 -8.25 -9.27 2.68
C THR A 91 -8.50 -10.48 3.56
N ALA A 92 -7.63 -11.50 3.52
CA ALA A 92 -7.71 -12.67 4.40
C ALA A 92 -7.54 -12.30 5.88
N ALA A 93 -6.72 -11.29 6.18
CA ALA A 93 -6.55 -10.77 7.54
C ALA A 93 -7.76 -9.93 8.03
N GLY A 94 -8.75 -9.68 7.18
CA GLY A 94 -10.00 -8.99 7.52
C GLY A 94 -10.18 -7.61 6.92
N ALA A 95 -9.33 -7.18 5.97
CA ALA A 95 -9.52 -5.90 5.29
C ALA A 95 -10.79 -5.92 4.42
N HIS A 96 -11.69 -4.98 4.66
CA HIS A 96 -12.93 -4.81 3.89
C HIS A 96 -12.74 -3.95 2.64
N MET A 97 -11.62 -3.26 2.53
CA MET A 97 -11.24 -2.40 1.41
C MET A 97 -9.72 -2.34 1.32
N VAL A 98 -9.19 -2.29 0.11
CA VAL A 98 -7.75 -2.09 -0.14
C VAL A 98 -7.54 -0.71 -0.75
N LEU A 99 -6.73 0.13 -0.11
CA LEU A 99 -6.25 1.39 -0.67
C LEU A 99 -4.89 1.12 -1.33
N PHE A 100 -4.87 1.16 -2.66
CA PHE A 100 -3.71 0.76 -3.45
C PHE A 100 -3.08 1.96 -4.16
N SER A 101 -1.95 2.43 -3.66
CA SER A 101 -1.19 3.53 -4.29
C SER A 101 -0.26 3.00 -5.39
N THR A 102 -0.22 3.67 -6.53
CA THR A 102 0.60 3.27 -7.68
C THR A 102 1.09 4.45 -8.49
N GLY A 103 2.34 4.36 -8.96
CA GLY A 103 2.94 5.35 -9.88
C GLY A 103 2.79 5.00 -11.36
N ARG A 104 2.52 3.73 -11.70
CA ARG A 104 2.40 3.23 -13.08
C ARG A 104 1.04 2.65 -13.42
N GLY A 105 0.29 2.26 -12.41
CA GLY A 105 -1.00 1.60 -12.55
C GLY A 105 -0.88 0.12 -12.90
N THR A 106 -1.77 -0.68 -12.34
CA THR A 106 -1.87 -2.12 -12.60
C THR A 106 -3.34 -2.51 -12.79
N PRO A 107 -3.65 -3.43 -13.75
CA PRO A 107 -5.02 -3.84 -14.04
C PRO A 107 -5.44 -4.99 -13.12
N PHE A 108 -5.35 -4.81 -11.80
CA PHE A 108 -5.79 -5.83 -10.85
C PHE A 108 -6.73 -5.25 -9.78
N GLY A 109 -7.50 -6.11 -9.14
CA GLY A 109 -8.23 -5.84 -7.90
C GLY A 109 -8.06 -7.00 -6.93
N ALA A 110 -8.10 -6.70 -5.63
CA ALA A 110 -8.12 -7.70 -4.58
C ALA A 110 -9.54 -8.31 -4.43
N PRO A 111 -9.71 -9.38 -3.63
CA PRO A 111 -11.04 -9.92 -3.33
C PRO A 111 -11.98 -8.93 -2.60
N ALA A 112 -11.42 -7.91 -1.94
CA ALA A 112 -12.16 -6.76 -1.41
C ALA A 112 -12.14 -5.57 -2.39
N PRO A 113 -13.10 -4.61 -2.32
CA PRO A 113 -13.06 -3.41 -3.11
C PRO A 113 -11.69 -2.73 -3.09
N THR A 114 -11.09 -2.53 -4.27
CA THR A 114 -9.75 -1.98 -4.40
C THR A 114 -9.79 -0.59 -5.00
N LEU A 115 -9.57 0.42 -4.15
CA LEU A 115 -9.52 1.82 -4.51
C LEU A 115 -8.10 2.17 -4.95
N LYS A 116 -7.92 2.45 -6.24
CA LYS A 116 -6.61 2.76 -6.83
C LYS A 116 -6.31 4.25 -6.78
N ILE A 117 -5.18 4.58 -6.17
CA ILE A 117 -4.71 5.95 -5.96
C ILE A 117 -3.49 6.17 -6.86
N ALA A 118 -3.61 7.06 -7.84
CA ALA A 118 -2.46 7.49 -8.63
C ALA A 118 -1.60 8.46 -7.81
N THR A 119 -0.29 8.22 -7.77
CA THR A 119 0.67 9.10 -7.10
C THR A 119 1.13 10.27 -7.96
N ASN A 120 0.69 10.33 -9.23
CA ASN A 120 0.97 11.42 -10.17
C ASN A 120 -0.19 11.63 -11.14
N SER A 121 -0.39 12.87 -11.57
CA SER A 121 -1.50 13.26 -12.46
C SER A 121 -1.34 12.73 -13.88
N GLN A 122 -0.12 12.45 -14.33
CA GLN A 122 0.11 11.85 -15.64
C GLN A 122 -0.53 10.45 -15.74
N LEU A 123 -0.36 9.63 -14.70
CA LEU A 123 -1.00 8.31 -14.61
C LEU A 123 -2.52 8.45 -14.57
N ALA A 124 -3.04 9.33 -13.70
CA ALA A 124 -4.48 9.55 -13.57
C ALA A 124 -5.10 9.97 -14.92
N GLY A 125 -4.44 10.85 -15.66
CA GLY A 125 -4.86 11.29 -16.98
C GLY A 125 -4.83 10.19 -18.05
N LYS A 126 -3.79 9.35 -18.04
CA LYS A 126 -3.62 8.25 -19.01
C LYS A 126 -4.55 7.07 -18.75
N LYS A 127 -4.82 6.75 -17.49
CA LYS A 127 -5.56 5.53 -17.09
C LYS A 127 -6.82 5.86 -16.30
N LYS A 128 -7.60 6.81 -16.78
CA LYS A 128 -8.83 7.31 -16.14
C LYS A 128 -9.83 6.24 -15.71
N THR A 129 -9.87 5.11 -16.42
CA THR A 129 -10.79 4.01 -16.11
C THR A 129 -10.21 2.96 -15.14
N TRP A 130 -8.98 3.16 -14.70
CA TRP A 130 -8.30 2.26 -13.74
C TRP A 130 -8.07 2.92 -12.38
N ILE A 131 -8.05 4.25 -12.38
CA ILE A 131 -7.69 5.06 -11.21
C ILE A 131 -8.96 5.67 -10.62
N ASP A 132 -9.13 5.52 -9.32
CA ASP A 132 -10.26 6.06 -8.56
C ASP A 132 -9.96 7.44 -7.98
N PHE A 133 -8.69 7.71 -7.62
CA PHE A 133 -8.27 8.95 -6.99
C PHE A 133 -6.92 9.43 -7.51
N ASN A 134 -6.82 10.72 -7.82
CA ASN A 134 -5.56 11.36 -8.21
C ASN A 134 -4.92 12.09 -7.02
N ALA A 135 -3.92 11.47 -6.36
CA ALA A 135 -3.14 12.15 -5.32
C ALA A 135 -2.01 13.03 -5.90
N GLY A 136 -1.72 12.94 -7.21
CA GLY A 136 -0.72 13.76 -7.89
C GLY A 136 -1.01 15.25 -7.82
N VAL A 137 -2.27 15.65 -7.68
CA VAL A 137 -2.69 17.05 -7.51
C VAL A 137 -2.00 17.77 -6.36
N VAL A 138 -1.56 17.03 -5.33
CA VAL A 138 -0.79 17.57 -4.20
C VAL A 138 0.64 17.91 -4.64
N ALA A 139 1.28 17.00 -5.38
CA ALA A 139 2.64 17.21 -5.92
C ALA A 139 2.65 18.31 -6.98
N ASP A 140 1.58 18.45 -7.74
CA ASP A 140 1.40 19.50 -8.76
C ASP A 140 1.08 20.89 -8.16
N GLY A 141 0.82 20.96 -6.84
CA GLY A 141 0.45 22.20 -6.14
C GLY A 141 -0.98 22.69 -6.40
N GLU A 142 -1.84 21.86 -6.99
CA GLU A 142 -3.24 22.17 -7.27
C GLU A 142 -4.15 22.07 -6.03
N ARG A 143 -3.77 21.22 -5.09
CA ARG A 143 -4.47 20.95 -3.83
C ARG A 143 -3.50 20.86 -2.67
N THR A 144 -3.94 21.24 -1.49
CA THR A 144 -3.22 20.95 -0.24
C THR A 144 -3.38 19.49 0.14
N LEU A 145 -2.49 18.98 1.00
CA LEU A 145 -2.58 17.62 1.53
C LEU A 145 -3.90 17.39 2.28
N ASP A 146 -4.33 18.38 3.07
CA ASP A 146 -5.57 18.29 3.86
C ASP A 146 -6.82 18.23 2.98
N GLU A 147 -6.88 19.06 1.93
CA GLU A 147 -8.00 19.04 0.97
C GLU A 147 -8.06 17.69 0.25
N ALA A 148 -6.92 17.22 -0.28
CA ALA A 148 -6.87 15.94 -0.97
C ALA A 148 -7.17 14.76 -0.03
N GLY A 149 -6.71 14.83 1.22
CA GLY A 149 -7.02 13.86 2.27
C GLY A 149 -8.52 13.80 2.58
N ALA A 150 -9.17 14.96 2.71
CA ALA A 150 -10.62 15.04 2.93
C ALA A 150 -11.41 14.45 1.75
N ASP A 151 -10.97 14.73 0.51
CA ASP A 151 -11.61 14.19 -0.70
C ASP A 151 -11.43 12.66 -0.79
N LEU A 152 -10.24 12.15 -0.49
CA LEU A 152 -9.97 10.71 -0.42
C LEU A 152 -10.83 10.04 0.66
N TYR A 153 -10.95 10.65 1.84
CA TYR A 153 -11.77 10.13 2.92
C TYR A 153 -13.25 10.01 2.53
N ARG A 154 -13.81 11.05 1.86
CA ARG A 154 -15.18 10.99 1.32
C ARG A 154 -15.33 9.84 0.32
N LEU A 155 -14.36 9.68 -0.59
CA LEU A 155 -14.41 8.58 -1.56
C LEU A 155 -14.36 7.20 -0.86
N VAL A 156 -13.58 7.04 0.21
CA VAL A 156 -13.57 5.82 1.02
C VAL A 156 -14.96 5.54 1.62
N LEU A 157 -15.62 6.57 2.17
CA LEU A 157 -16.99 6.42 2.70
C LEU A 157 -18.01 6.08 1.61
N ASP A 158 -17.88 6.67 0.42
CA ASP A 158 -18.72 6.36 -0.73
C ASP A 158 -18.60 4.88 -1.13
N VAL A 159 -17.34 4.38 -1.23
CA VAL A 159 -17.08 2.98 -1.58
C VAL A 159 -17.57 2.05 -0.47
N ALA A 160 -17.37 2.39 0.79
CA ALA A 160 -17.92 1.64 1.91
C ALA A 160 -19.47 1.61 1.92
N SER A 161 -20.09 2.61 1.30
CA SER A 161 -21.55 2.71 1.13
C SER A 161 -22.08 2.07 -0.17
N GLY A 162 -21.21 1.36 -0.91
CA GLY A 162 -21.62 0.59 -2.10
C GLY A 162 -21.27 1.21 -3.46
N LYS A 163 -20.56 2.33 -3.51
CA LYS A 163 -20.03 2.87 -4.77
C LYS A 163 -18.95 1.94 -5.30
N GLN A 164 -19.13 1.46 -6.52
CA GLN A 164 -18.14 0.59 -7.16
C GLN A 164 -16.85 1.34 -7.51
N THR A 165 -15.71 0.70 -7.23
CA THR A 165 -14.38 1.13 -7.69
C THR A 165 -14.21 0.91 -9.20
N CYS A 166 -13.18 1.53 -9.78
CA CYS A 166 -12.81 1.29 -11.18
C CYS A 166 -12.43 -0.18 -11.42
N ALA A 167 -11.80 -0.83 -10.45
CA ALA A 167 -11.44 -2.25 -10.54
C ALA A 167 -12.70 -3.14 -10.65
N GLU A 168 -13.70 -2.92 -9.79
CA GLU A 168 -14.96 -3.65 -9.81
C GLU A 168 -15.74 -3.44 -11.12
N LYS A 169 -15.86 -2.18 -11.59
CA LYS A 169 -16.50 -1.85 -12.87
C LYS A 169 -15.87 -2.53 -14.08
N LYS A 170 -14.56 -2.84 -13.99
CA LYS A 170 -13.80 -3.53 -15.05
C LYS A 170 -13.75 -5.04 -14.86
N GLY A 171 -14.27 -5.57 -13.76
CA GLY A 171 -14.19 -6.99 -13.44
C GLY A 171 -12.77 -7.46 -13.10
N PHE A 172 -11.88 -6.57 -12.67
CA PHE A 172 -10.56 -6.93 -12.16
C PHE A 172 -10.73 -7.55 -10.78
N ARG A 173 -10.38 -8.84 -10.67
CA ARG A 173 -10.41 -9.61 -9.42
C ARG A 173 -9.27 -10.62 -9.41
#